data_90204b10e09aa22266e99927a225834d
#
_entry.id   90204b10e09aa22266e99927a225834d
#
_cell.length_a   1.000
_cell.length_b   1.000
_cell.length_c   1.000
_cell.angle_alpha   90.00
_cell.angle_beta   90.00
_cell.angle_gamma   90.00
#
_symmetry.space_group_name_H-M   'P 1'
#
loop_
_entity.id
_entity.type
_entity.pdbx_description
1 polymer ?
#
loop_
_entity_poly.entity_id
_entity_poly.type
_entity_poly.pdbx_seq_one_letter_code
_entity_poly.pdbx_strand_id
1 'polypeptide(L)'
;MALRNERTLDDVAWRILGALQADARLSFSELGRRVGLSPPAAAERVRRLEDAGIISGYRAELNLERLGFPITAIIRVSTPEPQFARLKAVVAELSEVLECHHVTGADSLVLKVTALSVGHLEKVIEQVGRHGTPTTAIILSSPIAKRAVLGFPAPVTAPSAPARRAPAGAAYPDVARPTTSARRRPR
;
A
#
# COMPACT_ATOMS: atom_id res chain seq x y z
N MET A 1 -2.97 16.83 4.32
CA MET A 1 -2.52 17.05 5.71
C MET A 1 -1.22 16.27 5.94
N ALA A 2 -0.11 16.72 5.38
CA ALA A 2 1.16 15.99 5.38
C ALA A 2 2.36 16.95 5.39
N LEU A 3 2.61 17.76 6.39
CA LEU A 3 3.81 18.61 6.45
C LEU A 3 4.17 19.05 7.89
N ARG A 4 4.08 18.13 8.86
CA ARG A 4 4.62 18.40 10.21
C ARG A 4 5.77 17.47 10.62
N ASN A 5 6.27 16.63 9.71
CA ASN A 5 7.23 15.57 10.06
C ASN A 5 8.70 15.87 9.74
N GLU A 6 9.02 16.99 9.10
CA GLU A 6 10.41 17.29 8.68
C GLU A 6 11.41 17.47 9.84
N ARG A 7 10.94 17.76 11.06
CA ARG A 7 11.81 17.92 12.24
C ARG A 7 12.10 16.63 13.01
N THR A 8 11.40 15.53 12.71
CA THR A 8 11.48 14.28 13.48
C THR A 8 12.38 13.23 12.79
N LEU A 9 12.57 13.32 11.48
CA LEU A 9 13.30 12.37 10.67
C LEU A 9 14.64 12.95 10.19
N ASP A 10 15.59 13.07 11.10
CA ASP A 10 16.99 13.30 10.75
C ASP A 10 17.69 11.97 10.36
N ASP A 11 18.94 12.04 9.90
CA ASP A 11 19.71 10.85 9.49
C ASP A 11 19.84 9.81 10.60
N VAL A 12 19.85 10.25 11.86
CA VAL A 12 19.90 9.34 13.02
C VAL A 12 18.58 8.62 13.17
N ALA A 13 17.44 9.31 13.00
CA ALA A 13 16.12 8.70 13.02
C ALA A 13 15.98 7.63 11.91
N TRP A 14 16.43 7.91 10.69
CA TRP A 14 16.43 6.93 9.62
C TRP A 14 17.31 5.70 9.92
N ARG A 15 18.49 5.89 10.54
CA ARG A 15 19.33 4.76 10.98
C ARG A 15 18.65 3.93 12.06
N ILE A 16 17.97 4.57 13.03
CA ILE A 16 17.19 3.87 14.06
C ILE A 16 16.08 3.04 13.40
N LEU A 17 15.28 3.65 12.52
CA LEU A 17 14.20 2.97 11.81
C LEU A 17 14.70 1.79 10.98
N GLY A 18 15.83 1.94 10.28
CA GLY A 18 16.46 0.87 9.53
C GLY A 18 16.92 -0.29 10.41
N ALA A 19 17.54 0.02 11.55
CA ALA A 19 18.02 -1.00 12.50
C ALA A 19 16.82 -1.77 13.12
N LEU A 20 15.76 -1.08 13.53
CA LEU A 20 14.56 -1.70 14.13
C LEU A 20 13.71 -2.48 13.11
N GLN A 21 13.70 -2.10 11.84
CA GLN A 21 13.08 -2.87 10.78
C GLN A 21 13.84 -4.17 10.47
N ALA A 22 15.16 -4.18 10.66
CA ALA A 22 15.97 -5.38 10.51
C ALA A 22 15.87 -6.30 11.73
N ASP A 23 15.84 -5.75 12.94
CA ASP A 23 15.69 -6.49 14.19
C ASP A 23 14.97 -5.63 15.24
N ALA A 24 13.69 -5.87 15.42
CA ALA A 24 12.82 -5.17 16.39
C ALA A 24 13.14 -5.53 17.85
N ARG A 25 14.04 -6.52 18.12
CA ARG A 25 14.39 -6.97 19.46
C ARG A 25 15.72 -6.40 19.97
N LEU A 26 16.33 -5.47 19.23
CA LEU A 26 17.56 -4.80 19.66
C LEU A 26 17.38 -4.14 21.03
N SER A 27 18.32 -4.37 21.94
CA SER A 27 18.41 -3.57 23.16
C SER A 27 18.79 -2.13 22.83
N PHE A 28 18.43 -1.17 23.67
CA PHE A 28 18.83 0.23 23.47
C PHE A 28 20.36 0.41 23.51
N SER A 29 21.08 -0.46 24.22
CA SER A 29 22.55 -0.48 24.19
C SER A 29 23.07 -0.87 22.81
N GLU A 30 22.54 -1.93 22.22
CA GLU A 30 22.96 -2.38 20.90
C GLU A 30 22.51 -1.40 19.81
N LEU A 31 21.28 -0.89 19.91
CA LEU A 31 20.78 0.13 19.00
C LEU A 31 21.64 1.40 19.05
N GLY A 32 21.95 1.89 20.27
CA GLY A 32 22.79 3.06 20.46
C GLY A 32 24.18 2.86 19.82
N ARG A 33 24.80 1.69 20.03
CA ARG A 33 26.09 1.35 19.41
C ARG A 33 26.03 1.42 17.89
N ARG A 34 24.96 0.89 17.27
CA ARG A 34 24.77 0.90 15.80
C ARG A 34 24.56 2.29 15.20
N VAL A 35 23.92 3.18 15.95
CA VAL A 35 23.55 4.52 15.43
C VAL A 35 24.42 5.65 16.00
N GLY A 36 25.42 5.31 16.84
CA GLY A 36 26.33 6.30 17.43
C GLY A 36 25.70 7.13 18.57
N LEU A 37 24.84 6.53 19.38
CA LEU A 37 24.18 7.17 20.53
C LEU A 37 24.44 6.41 21.83
N SER A 38 24.34 7.11 22.97
CA SER A 38 24.24 6.45 24.28
C SER A 38 22.90 5.71 24.40
N PRO A 39 22.81 4.65 25.24
CA PRO A 39 21.56 3.91 25.43
C PRO A 39 20.38 4.80 25.85
N PRO A 40 20.50 5.75 26.79
CA PRO A 40 19.40 6.67 27.11
C PRO A 40 18.99 7.56 25.94
N ALA A 41 19.94 8.03 25.13
CA ALA A 41 19.65 8.86 23.96
C ALA A 41 18.94 8.04 22.87
N ALA A 42 19.32 6.78 22.67
CA ALA A 42 18.65 5.86 21.75
C ALA A 42 17.20 5.60 22.21
N ALA A 43 16.98 5.32 23.51
CA ALA A 43 15.65 5.11 24.07
C ALA A 43 14.75 6.34 23.90
N GLU A 44 15.26 7.54 24.18
CA GLU A 44 14.51 8.79 24.01
C GLU A 44 14.15 9.05 22.54
N ARG A 45 15.06 8.75 21.60
CA ARG A 45 14.78 8.89 20.16
C ARG A 45 13.71 7.91 19.69
N VAL A 46 13.76 6.65 20.14
CA VAL A 46 12.73 5.65 19.81
C VAL A 46 11.38 6.10 20.35
N ARG A 47 11.29 6.52 21.60
CA ARG A 47 10.04 7.04 22.20
C ARG A 47 9.45 8.18 21.37
N ARG A 48 10.27 9.15 20.93
CA ARG A 48 9.78 10.24 20.06
C ARG A 48 9.21 9.75 18.72
N LEU A 49 9.78 8.71 18.15
CA LEU A 49 9.27 8.09 16.91
C LEU A 49 7.95 7.35 17.15
N GLU A 50 7.80 6.72 18.31
CA GLU A 50 6.56 6.08 18.76
C GLU A 50 5.47 7.13 19.04
N ASP A 51 5.77 8.16 19.84
CA ASP A 51 4.85 9.27 20.18
C ASP A 51 4.39 10.03 18.92
N ALA A 52 5.26 10.15 17.92
CA ALA A 52 4.94 10.75 16.63
C ALA A 52 4.13 9.82 15.72
N GLY A 53 3.88 8.56 16.12
CA GLY A 53 3.19 7.56 15.32
C GLY A 53 3.97 7.08 14.08
N ILE A 54 5.28 7.38 14.00
CA ILE A 54 6.16 6.91 12.93
C ILE A 54 6.43 5.42 13.10
N ILE A 55 6.70 4.98 14.33
CA ILE A 55 6.68 3.58 14.72
C ILE A 55 5.27 3.28 15.23
N SER A 56 4.51 2.51 14.47
CA SER A 56 3.13 2.13 14.80
C SER A 56 3.03 0.87 15.66
N GLY A 57 4.14 0.18 15.87
CA GLY A 57 4.21 -1.03 16.69
C GLY A 57 5.30 -2.00 16.26
N TYR A 58 5.42 -3.07 17.03
CA TYR A 58 6.38 -4.17 16.81
C TYR A 58 5.60 -5.47 16.68
N ARG A 59 5.94 -6.30 15.72
CA ARG A 59 5.23 -7.57 15.47
C ARG A 59 6.22 -8.67 15.16
N ALA A 60 5.90 -9.88 15.63
CA ALA A 60 6.57 -11.09 15.19
C ALA A 60 6.16 -11.42 13.75
N GLU A 61 7.11 -11.80 12.93
CA GLU A 61 6.88 -12.34 11.61
C GLU A 61 6.76 -13.86 11.69
N LEU A 62 5.64 -14.40 11.20
CA LEU A 62 5.30 -15.81 11.32
C LEU A 62 5.50 -16.53 9.99
N ASN A 63 6.05 -17.75 10.04
CA ASN A 63 6.07 -18.65 8.90
C ASN A 63 4.74 -19.39 8.82
N LEU A 64 3.84 -18.93 7.94
CA LEU A 64 2.49 -19.47 7.81
C LEU A 64 2.50 -20.94 7.37
N GLU A 65 3.40 -21.34 6.48
CA GLU A 65 3.52 -22.72 6.02
C GLU A 65 3.86 -23.67 7.19
N ARG A 66 4.80 -23.27 8.06
CA ARG A 66 5.15 -24.05 9.27
C ARG A 66 4.04 -24.09 10.31
N LEU A 67 3.12 -23.14 10.26
CA LEU A 67 1.90 -23.13 11.10
C LEU A 67 0.76 -23.93 10.49
N GLY A 68 0.98 -24.57 9.33
CA GLY A 68 -0.05 -25.39 8.68
C GLY A 68 -0.93 -24.61 7.69
N PHE A 69 -0.56 -23.40 7.32
CA PHE A 69 -1.23 -22.58 6.31
C PHE A 69 -0.39 -22.45 5.03
N PRO A 70 -0.34 -23.51 4.20
CA PRO A 70 0.55 -23.52 3.03
C PRO A 70 0.07 -22.62 1.89
N ILE A 71 -1.18 -22.17 1.92
CA ILE A 71 -1.75 -21.35 0.84
C ILE A 71 -1.88 -19.91 1.31
N THR A 72 -1.29 -19.01 0.57
CA THR A 72 -1.57 -17.56 0.67
C THR A 72 -2.12 -17.08 -0.65
N ALA A 73 -3.19 -16.29 -0.63
CA ALA A 73 -3.83 -15.78 -1.82
C ALA A 73 -4.18 -14.28 -1.70
N ILE A 74 -4.32 -13.65 -2.85
CA ILE A 74 -4.90 -12.31 -2.96
C ILE A 74 -6.30 -12.48 -3.55
N ILE A 75 -7.32 -11.96 -2.86
CA ILE A 75 -8.69 -11.89 -3.35
C ILE A 75 -9.03 -10.43 -3.59
N ARG A 76 -9.31 -10.08 -4.84
CA ARG A 76 -9.84 -8.77 -5.22
C ARG A 76 -11.35 -8.88 -5.33
N VAL A 77 -12.08 -7.95 -4.76
CA VAL A 77 -13.54 -8.00 -4.73
C VAL A 77 -14.11 -6.71 -5.27
N SER A 78 -14.89 -6.82 -6.33
CA SER A 78 -15.75 -5.75 -6.82
C SER A 78 -17.13 -5.89 -6.18
N THR A 79 -17.66 -4.82 -5.58
CA THR A 79 -18.97 -4.83 -4.93
C THR A 79 -19.70 -3.51 -5.14
N PRO A 80 -21.02 -3.55 -5.39
CA PRO A 80 -21.85 -2.33 -5.42
C PRO A 80 -21.93 -1.68 -4.03
N GLU A 81 -22.06 -0.36 -3.98
CA GLU A 81 -22.18 0.42 -2.74
C GLU A 81 -23.15 -0.17 -1.69
N PRO A 82 -24.38 -0.60 -2.03
CA PRO A 82 -25.28 -1.15 -1.02
C PRO A 82 -24.76 -2.41 -0.32
N GLN A 83 -23.84 -3.16 -0.93
CA GLN A 83 -23.26 -4.39 -0.39
C GLN A 83 -21.95 -4.16 0.34
N PHE A 84 -21.30 -3.02 0.14
CA PHE A 84 -19.95 -2.74 0.65
C PHE A 84 -19.85 -2.85 2.18
N ALA A 85 -20.82 -2.28 2.90
CA ALA A 85 -20.84 -2.35 4.37
C ALA A 85 -20.99 -3.79 4.88
N ARG A 86 -21.82 -4.61 4.19
CA ARG A 86 -21.99 -6.03 4.52
C ARG A 86 -20.73 -6.83 4.23
N LEU A 87 -20.13 -6.60 3.07
CA LEU A 87 -18.84 -7.24 2.71
C LEU A 87 -17.76 -6.95 3.76
N LYS A 88 -17.62 -5.69 4.19
CA LYS A 88 -16.67 -5.32 5.25
C LYS A 88 -16.92 -6.06 6.56
N ALA A 89 -18.17 -6.19 6.96
CA ALA A 89 -18.54 -6.91 8.19
C ALA A 89 -18.15 -8.39 8.08
N VAL A 90 -18.48 -9.06 6.96
CA VAL A 90 -18.09 -10.46 6.72
C VAL A 90 -16.58 -10.63 6.74
N VAL A 91 -15.84 -9.76 6.02
CA VAL A 91 -14.37 -9.82 5.95
C VAL A 91 -13.73 -9.66 7.34
N ALA A 92 -14.30 -8.82 8.21
CA ALA A 92 -13.79 -8.61 9.57
C ALA A 92 -13.91 -9.85 10.47
N GLU A 93 -14.87 -10.74 10.19
CA GLU A 93 -15.09 -11.98 10.96
C GLU A 93 -14.28 -13.18 10.41
N LEU A 94 -13.68 -13.05 9.21
CA LEU A 94 -12.89 -14.10 8.59
C LEU A 94 -11.47 -14.13 9.17
N SER A 95 -11.16 -15.13 9.97
CA SER A 95 -9.83 -15.34 10.57
C SER A 95 -8.72 -15.58 9.54
N GLU A 96 -9.10 -16.05 8.37
CA GLU A 96 -8.21 -16.28 7.22
C GLU A 96 -7.71 -14.98 6.59
N VAL A 97 -8.39 -13.87 6.84
CA VAL A 97 -8.01 -12.57 6.28
C VAL A 97 -6.89 -11.94 7.12
N LEU A 98 -5.70 -11.88 6.55
CA LEU A 98 -4.52 -11.28 7.18
C LEU A 98 -4.45 -9.77 6.97
N GLU A 99 -4.90 -9.30 5.81
CA GLU A 99 -4.90 -7.89 5.42
C GLU A 99 -6.14 -7.59 4.56
N CYS A 100 -6.74 -6.42 4.77
CA CYS A 100 -7.87 -5.93 3.97
C CYS A 100 -7.66 -4.46 3.64
N HIS A 101 -7.68 -4.14 2.37
CA HIS A 101 -7.47 -2.79 1.86
C HIS A 101 -8.68 -2.34 1.02
N HIS A 102 -9.24 -1.18 1.36
CA HIS A 102 -10.17 -0.48 0.47
C HIS A 102 -9.34 0.25 -0.59
N VAL A 103 -9.63 0.00 -1.85
CA VAL A 103 -8.82 0.49 -2.98
C VAL A 103 -9.66 1.32 -3.94
N THR A 104 -8.97 2.15 -4.73
CA THR A 104 -9.59 2.87 -5.85
C THR A 104 -9.56 2.01 -7.11
N GLY A 105 -10.50 2.21 -8.04
CA GLY A 105 -10.54 1.50 -9.33
C GLY A 105 -11.76 0.58 -9.45
N ALA A 106 -11.63 -0.50 -10.20
CA ALA A 106 -12.71 -1.45 -10.46
C ALA A 106 -13.00 -2.37 -9.26
N ASP A 107 -11.99 -2.63 -8.44
CA ASP A 107 -12.11 -3.42 -7.22
C ASP A 107 -12.48 -2.50 -6.05
N SER A 108 -13.27 -2.98 -5.11
CA SER A 108 -13.63 -2.27 -3.89
C SER A 108 -12.71 -2.64 -2.73
N LEU A 109 -12.37 -3.93 -2.62
CA LEU A 109 -11.46 -4.45 -1.60
C LEU A 109 -10.39 -5.35 -2.23
N VAL A 110 -9.20 -5.31 -1.62
CA VAL A 110 -8.12 -6.27 -1.85
C VAL A 110 -7.80 -6.94 -0.53
N LEU A 111 -7.92 -8.26 -0.50
CA LEU A 111 -7.68 -9.08 0.67
C LEU A 111 -6.43 -9.92 0.47
N LYS A 112 -5.62 -10.05 1.51
CA LYS A 112 -4.60 -11.08 1.61
C LYS A 112 -5.09 -12.14 2.59
N VAL A 113 -5.23 -13.35 2.12
CA VAL A 113 -5.80 -14.45 2.90
C VAL A 113 -4.83 -15.62 3.00
N THR A 114 -5.01 -16.44 4.04
CA THR A 114 -4.30 -17.70 4.21
C THR A 114 -5.29 -18.85 4.31
N ALA A 115 -4.88 -20.06 3.89
CA ALA A 115 -5.75 -21.23 3.93
C ALA A 115 -4.95 -22.52 4.15
N LEU A 116 -5.61 -23.51 4.77
CA LEU A 116 -5.07 -24.86 5.05
C LEU A 116 -5.00 -25.72 3.77
N SER A 117 -5.91 -25.47 2.81
CA SER A 117 -6.05 -26.24 1.56
C SER A 117 -6.80 -25.41 0.51
N VAL A 118 -6.81 -25.89 -0.73
CA VAL A 118 -7.61 -25.28 -1.81
C VAL A 118 -9.09 -25.28 -1.46
N GLY A 119 -9.63 -26.39 -0.96
CA GLY A 119 -11.04 -26.47 -0.52
C GLY A 119 -11.37 -25.55 0.66
N HIS A 120 -10.39 -25.21 1.51
CA HIS A 120 -10.58 -24.18 2.54
C HIS A 120 -10.61 -22.79 1.90
N LEU A 121 -9.73 -22.52 0.94
CA LEU A 121 -9.72 -21.25 0.19
C LEU A 121 -11.05 -21.05 -0.56
N GLU A 122 -11.60 -22.09 -1.19
CA GLU A 122 -12.90 -22.04 -1.86
C GLU A 122 -14.02 -21.58 -0.92
N LYS A 123 -14.06 -22.07 0.31
CA LYS A 123 -15.05 -21.63 1.32
C LYS A 123 -14.93 -20.15 1.65
N VAL A 124 -13.69 -19.64 1.76
CA VAL A 124 -13.44 -18.19 1.96
C VAL A 124 -13.95 -17.39 0.77
N ILE A 125 -13.66 -17.85 -0.46
CA ILE A 125 -14.11 -17.22 -1.70
C ILE A 125 -15.65 -17.19 -1.78
N GLU A 126 -16.32 -18.27 -1.43
CA GLU A 126 -17.80 -18.36 -1.39
C GLU A 126 -18.41 -17.36 -0.42
N GLN A 127 -17.84 -17.22 0.78
CA GLN A 127 -18.35 -16.28 1.79
C GLN A 127 -18.26 -14.83 1.29
N VAL A 128 -17.12 -14.47 0.69
CA VAL A 128 -16.89 -13.14 0.11
C VAL A 128 -17.80 -12.96 -1.12
N GLY A 129 -17.96 -14.00 -1.94
CA GLY A 129 -18.74 -14.01 -3.18
C GLY A 129 -20.23 -13.75 -3.01
N ARG A 130 -20.77 -13.96 -1.80
CA ARG A 130 -22.19 -13.62 -1.48
C ARG A 130 -22.47 -12.10 -1.50
N HIS A 131 -21.40 -11.28 -1.42
CA HIS A 131 -21.51 -9.83 -1.27
C HIS A 131 -20.77 -9.04 -2.35
N GLY A 132 -20.17 -9.73 -3.32
CA GLY A 132 -19.43 -9.12 -4.42
C GLY A 132 -18.93 -10.15 -5.40
N THR A 133 -18.16 -9.71 -6.40
CA THR A 133 -17.52 -10.58 -7.40
C THR A 133 -16.05 -10.73 -7.06
N PRO A 134 -15.61 -11.89 -6.51
CA PRO A 134 -14.22 -12.12 -6.17
C PRO A 134 -13.40 -12.55 -7.41
N THR A 135 -12.16 -12.07 -7.47
CA THR A 135 -11.12 -12.58 -8.36
C THR A 135 -9.93 -12.99 -7.52
N THR A 136 -9.54 -14.27 -7.57
CA THR A 136 -8.53 -14.83 -6.68
C THR A 136 -7.26 -15.19 -7.43
N ALA A 137 -6.10 -14.88 -6.81
CA ALA A 137 -4.78 -15.31 -7.26
C ALA A 137 -4.01 -15.93 -6.10
N ILE A 138 -3.57 -17.19 -6.25
CA ILE A 138 -2.70 -17.85 -5.28
C ILE A 138 -1.28 -17.32 -5.46
N ILE A 139 -0.62 -16.97 -4.36
CA ILE A 139 0.78 -16.53 -4.35
C ILE A 139 1.66 -17.76 -4.46
N LEU A 140 2.34 -17.90 -5.59
CA LEU A 140 3.28 -19.02 -5.82
C LEU A 140 4.63 -18.76 -5.18
N SER A 141 5.10 -17.51 -5.17
CA SER A 141 6.34 -17.08 -4.53
C SER A 141 6.31 -15.59 -4.29
N SER A 142 7.12 -15.13 -3.34
CA SER A 142 7.27 -13.70 -3.03
C SER A 142 8.75 -13.30 -3.13
N PRO A 143 9.26 -12.96 -4.34
CA PRO A 143 10.66 -12.56 -4.51
C PRO A 143 11.08 -11.38 -3.61
N ILE A 144 10.11 -10.53 -3.27
CA ILE A 144 10.23 -9.45 -2.28
C ILE A 144 9.00 -9.52 -1.38
N ALA A 145 9.11 -10.24 -0.26
CA ALA A 145 8.02 -10.34 0.71
C ALA A 145 7.84 -9.03 1.48
N LYS A 146 8.93 -8.48 1.98
CA LYS A 146 8.99 -7.18 2.67
C LYS A 146 10.34 -6.52 2.41
N ARG A 147 10.33 -5.20 2.27
CA ARG A 147 11.55 -4.41 2.17
C ARG A 147 11.50 -3.31 3.22
N ALA A 148 12.63 -3.09 3.90
CA ALA A 148 12.75 -1.98 4.84
C ALA A 148 12.61 -0.64 4.10
N VAL A 149 11.88 0.29 4.71
CA VAL A 149 11.81 1.68 4.27
C VAL A 149 13.00 2.42 4.85
N LEU A 150 13.96 2.78 4.00
CA LEU A 150 15.23 3.40 4.41
C LEU A 150 15.28 4.93 4.15
N GLY A 151 14.16 5.54 3.91
CA GLY A 151 14.03 6.92 3.44
C GLY A 151 13.89 6.97 1.92
N PHE A 152 13.26 8.02 1.42
CA PHE A 152 13.29 8.30 0.00
C PHE A 152 14.54 9.12 -0.29
N PRO A 153 15.31 8.82 -1.35
CA PRO A 153 16.28 9.77 -1.84
C PRO A 153 15.57 11.11 -2.08
N ALA A 154 16.22 12.22 -1.72
CA ALA A 154 15.67 13.54 -2.03
C ALA A 154 15.12 13.53 -3.48
N PRO A 155 13.94 14.12 -3.73
CA PRO A 155 13.40 14.12 -5.08
C PRO A 155 14.48 14.62 -6.01
N VAL A 156 14.83 13.78 -6.99
CA VAL A 156 15.75 14.20 -8.06
C VAL A 156 15.02 15.37 -8.70
N THR A 157 15.48 16.60 -8.40
CA THR A 157 15.01 17.77 -9.11
C THR A 157 15.31 17.50 -10.57
N ALA A 158 14.25 17.24 -11.35
CA ALA A 158 14.39 17.04 -12.78
C ALA A 158 15.24 18.21 -13.29
N PRO A 159 16.30 17.98 -14.09
CA PRO A 159 17.08 19.06 -14.64
C PRO A 159 16.08 19.98 -15.32
N SER A 160 16.11 21.28 -14.97
CA SER A 160 15.23 22.29 -15.55
C SER A 160 15.32 22.16 -17.05
N ALA A 161 14.19 21.75 -17.68
CA ALA A 161 14.16 21.61 -19.12
C ALA A 161 14.65 22.94 -19.72
N PRO A 162 15.62 22.91 -20.65
CA PRO A 162 16.06 24.14 -21.30
C PRO A 162 14.84 24.82 -21.92
N ALA A 163 14.65 26.09 -21.61
CA ALA A 163 13.53 26.90 -22.10
C ALA A 163 13.36 26.65 -23.60
N ARG A 164 12.30 25.96 -24.00
CA ARG A 164 11.93 25.80 -25.39
C ARG A 164 11.69 27.21 -25.96
N ARG A 165 12.63 27.69 -26.77
CA ARG A 165 12.38 28.83 -27.63
C ARG A 165 11.15 28.48 -28.47
N ALA A 166 10.07 29.26 -28.31
CA ALA A 166 8.90 29.13 -29.15
C ALA A 166 9.31 29.34 -30.62
N PRO A 167 8.95 28.43 -31.53
CA PRO A 167 9.11 28.71 -32.95
C PRO A 167 8.15 29.84 -33.33
N ALA A 168 8.70 30.91 -33.92
CA ALA A 168 7.90 31.96 -34.51
C ALA A 168 7.07 31.40 -35.67
N GLY A 169 5.74 31.59 -35.59
CA GLY A 169 4.84 31.64 -36.76
C GLY A 169 4.70 30.34 -37.57
N ALA A 170 3.80 29.46 -37.18
CA ALA A 170 3.10 28.59 -38.12
C ALA A 170 1.59 28.75 -37.86
N ALA A 171 0.93 29.42 -38.80
CA ALA A 171 -0.54 29.54 -38.84
C ALA A 171 -1.14 28.15 -39.05
N TYR A 172 -2.06 27.76 -38.16
CA TYR A 172 -2.87 26.57 -38.35
C TYR A 172 -3.93 26.86 -39.43
N PRO A 173 -4.14 25.97 -40.43
CA PRO A 173 -5.25 26.09 -41.36
C PRO A 173 -6.57 25.84 -40.63
N ASP A 174 -7.54 26.71 -40.91
CA ASP A 174 -8.92 26.70 -40.41
C ASP A 174 -9.63 25.41 -40.87
N VAL A 175 -9.98 24.56 -39.91
CA VAL A 175 -10.76 23.32 -40.18
C VAL A 175 -12.23 23.67 -40.10
N ALA A 176 -12.87 23.72 -41.28
CA ALA A 176 -14.28 24.00 -41.46
C ALA A 176 -15.19 23.14 -40.57
N ARG A 177 -16.12 23.77 -39.85
CA ARG A 177 -17.19 23.15 -39.07
C ARG A 177 -18.16 22.39 -39.99
N PRO A 178 -18.59 21.16 -39.66
CA PRO A 178 -19.63 20.49 -40.44
C PRO A 178 -20.98 21.15 -40.17
N THR A 179 -21.68 21.54 -41.24
CA THR A 179 -23.02 22.07 -41.25
C THR A 179 -24.05 21.02 -40.85
N THR A 180 -24.83 21.28 -39.81
CA THR A 180 -25.93 20.43 -39.36
C THR A 180 -27.09 20.54 -40.34
N SER A 181 -27.31 19.50 -41.16
CA SER A 181 -28.47 19.36 -42.03
C SER A 181 -29.71 18.94 -41.20
N ALA A 182 -30.68 19.82 -41.12
CA ALA A 182 -31.99 19.55 -40.55
C ALA A 182 -32.80 18.60 -41.46
N ARG A 183 -33.04 17.35 -40.99
CA ARG A 183 -34.02 16.46 -41.62
C ARG A 183 -35.45 16.83 -41.19
N ARG A 184 -36.25 17.30 -42.18
CA ARG A 184 -37.71 17.44 -42.10
C ARG A 184 -38.37 16.07 -41.95
N ARG A 185 -39.38 15.97 -41.05
CA ARG A 185 -40.34 14.87 -41.00
C ARG A 185 -41.40 15.09 -42.10
N PRO A 186 -41.81 14.04 -42.83
CA PRO A 186 -43.08 14.08 -43.59
C PRO A 186 -44.26 13.65 -42.72
N ARG A 187 -45.43 14.10 -43.11
CA ARG A 187 -46.75 13.82 -42.54
C ARG A 187 -47.14 12.35 -42.58
#